data_f97f9683f70c2d7e4f853dd10a1167e6
#
_entry.id   f97f9683f70c2d7e4f853dd10a1167e6
#
_cell.length_a   1.000
_cell.length_b   1.000
_cell.length_c   1.000
_cell.angle_alpha   90.00
_cell.angle_beta   90.00
_cell.angle_gamma   90.00
#
_symmetry.space_group_name_H-M   'P 1'
#
loop_
_entity.id
_entity.type
_entity.pdbx_description
1 polymer ?
#
loop_
_entity_poly.entity_id
_entity_poly.type
_entity_poly.pdbx_seq_one_letter_code
_entity_poly.pdbx_strand_id
1 'polypeptide(L)'
;QFLYFEGVDSCFYVWINGEFVGYSQVSHSPSEFEITGKTKAGSNRMAVLVLKWCDGTYLEDQDKLRFSGIFRDVELVLRPQEFVHDFTVQTPVAEDGSAEVTVRFDRVEGDLEINCTLTDAEGKEIGRAVSNGENIAIPVAAPVLWNAEQPYLYTLTLQAGAETIEQKVGIRTISVEDGKILINGKQVKFRGVNRHDSNPYTGAAVTREDVIRDLQLMKESNVNAIRTSHYPNAPYFPELCSEYGFYMIAEADLESHGVGTLYTNDGHDCMGYIAQDDAWAESILDRQKRNVI
;
A
#
# COMPACT_ATOMS: atom_id res chain seq x y z
N GLN A 1 -12.84 -7.97 -15.35
CA GLN A 1 -12.16 -6.79 -15.87
C GLN A 1 -12.27 -5.68 -14.85
N PHE A 2 -11.15 -5.07 -14.52
CA PHE A 2 -11.09 -4.00 -13.52
C PHE A 2 -10.34 -2.79 -14.10
N LEU A 3 -10.79 -1.59 -13.74
CA LEU A 3 -10.02 -0.37 -13.92
C LEU A 3 -9.36 -0.03 -12.58
N TYR A 4 -8.06 0.14 -12.60
CA TYR A 4 -7.26 0.45 -11.45
C TYR A 4 -6.61 1.82 -11.62
N PHE A 5 -6.91 2.76 -10.72
CA PHE A 5 -6.33 4.09 -10.68
C PHE A 5 -5.41 4.16 -9.47
N GLU A 6 -4.11 4.33 -9.65
CA GLU A 6 -3.14 4.39 -8.55
C GLU A 6 -3.21 5.69 -7.74
N GLY A 7 -3.67 6.78 -8.35
CA GLY A 7 -3.81 8.06 -7.66
C GLY A 7 -4.50 9.13 -8.49
N VAL A 8 -5.52 9.77 -7.90
CA VAL A 8 -6.30 10.86 -8.52
C VAL A 8 -6.67 11.89 -7.47
N ASP A 9 -6.17 13.12 -7.59
CA ASP A 9 -6.44 14.23 -6.67
C ASP A 9 -7.51 15.18 -7.27
N SER A 10 -8.62 15.49 -6.57
CA SER A 10 -9.01 15.10 -5.22
C SER A 10 -10.08 14.02 -5.20
N CYS A 11 -11.04 14.04 -6.11
CA CYS A 11 -12.07 13.01 -6.25
C CYS A 11 -12.45 12.85 -7.73
N PHE A 12 -13.02 11.71 -8.07
CA PHE A 12 -13.38 11.45 -9.45
C PHE A 12 -14.55 10.48 -9.62
N TYR A 13 -15.20 10.60 -10.77
CA TYR A 13 -16.29 9.74 -11.21
C TYR A 13 -15.87 9.06 -12.51
N VAL A 14 -16.26 7.81 -12.69
CA VAL A 14 -15.92 6.98 -13.86
C VAL A 14 -17.18 6.49 -14.57
N TRP A 15 -17.18 6.57 -15.90
CA TRP A 15 -18.20 5.99 -16.80
C TRP A 15 -17.53 5.17 -17.89
N ILE A 16 -18.16 4.06 -18.24
CA ILE A 16 -17.81 3.24 -19.41
C ILE A 16 -19.03 3.18 -20.34
N ASN A 17 -18.86 3.57 -21.60
CA ASN A 17 -19.92 3.60 -22.62
C ASN A 17 -21.18 4.39 -22.21
N GLY A 18 -21.02 5.39 -21.33
CA GLY A 18 -22.10 6.22 -20.79
C GLY A 18 -22.76 5.66 -19.52
N GLU A 19 -22.39 4.45 -19.09
CA GLU A 19 -22.85 3.85 -17.84
C GLU A 19 -21.93 4.23 -16.68
N PHE A 20 -22.52 4.66 -15.57
CA PHE A 20 -21.77 5.00 -14.36
C PHE A 20 -21.13 3.75 -13.74
N VAL A 21 -19.85 3.84 -13.39
CA VAL A 21 -19.05 2.76 -12.82
C VAL A 21 -18.81 2.98 -11.34
N GLY A 22 -18.32 4.16 -10.95
CA GLY A 22 -17.99 4.41 -9.56
C GLY A 22 -17.40 5.80 -9.29
N TYR A 23 -17.14 6.03 -8.01
CA TYR A 23 -16.60 7.27 -7.44
C TYR A 23 -15.52 6.94 -6.40
N SER A 24 -14.50 7.78 -6.29
CA SER A 24 -13.52 7.75 -5.19
C SER A 24 -13.02 9.14 -4.83
N GLN A 25 -12.59 9.33 -3.57
CA GLN A 25 -12.10 10.60 -3.04
C GLN A 25 -10.85 10.50 -2.16
N VAL A 26 -10.13 9.39 -2.20
CA VAL A 26 -8.84 9.23 -1.50
C VAL A 26 -7.73 9.38 -2.51
N SER A 27 -7.04 10.53 -2.48
CA SER A 27 -6.18 10.96 -3.57
C SER A 27 -4.97 10.06 -3.81
N HIS A 28 -4.31 9.61 -2.75
CA HIS A 28 -3.03 8.90 -2.83
C HIS A 28 -3.15 7.38 -2.59
N SER A 29 -4.35 6.86 -2.46
CA SER A 29 -4.59 5.43 -2.39
C SER A 29 -5.22 4.92 -3.68
N PRO A 30 -4.89 3.70 -4.11
CA PRO A 30 -5.48 3.11 -5.30
C PRO A 30 -7.01 2.98 -5.21
N SER A 31 -7.66 3.06 -6.37
CA SER A 31 -9.09 2.86 -6.52
C SER A 31 -9.35 1.88 -7.64
N GLU A 32 -9.99 0.76 -7.31
CA GLU A 32 -10.35 -0.29 -8.25
C GLU A 32 -11.85 -0.29 -8.53
N PHE A 33 -12.22 -0.43 -9.80
CA PHE A 33 -13.61 -0.48 -10.25
C PHE A 33 -13.82 -1.69 -11.14
N GLU A 34 -14.74 -2.57 -10.80
CA GLU A 34 -15.14 -3.65 -11.68
C GLU A 34 -15.95 -3.12 -12.87
N ILE A 35 -15.51 -3.47 -14.07
CA ILE A 35 -16.14 -3.09 -15.32
C ILE A 35 -16.59 -4.30 -16.15
N THR A 36 -16.62 -5.48 -15.55
CA THR A 36 -17.12 -6.71 -16.18
C THR A 36 -18.55 -6.51 -16.68
N GLY A 37 -18.78 -6.82 -17.95
CA GLY A 37 -20.09 -6.63 -18.59
C GLY A 37 -20.42 -5.19 -19.03
N LYS A 38 -19.61 -4.18 -18.67
CA LYS A 38 -19.76 -2.78 -19.13
C LYS A 38 -18.99 -2.48 -20.42
N THR A 39 -18.07 -3.36 -20.77
CA THR A 39 -17.28 -3.28 -22.01
C THR A 39 -17.90 -4.16 -23.11
N LYS A 40 -17.62 -3.80 -24.36
CA LYS A 40 -18.00 -4.53 -25.57
C LYS A 40 -16.79 -4.82 -26.44
N ALA A 41 -16.92 -5.75 -27.39
CA ALA A 41 -15.88 -6.00 -28.39
C ALA A 41 -15.61 -4.75 -29.23
N GLY A 42 -14.34 -4.46 -29.50
CA GLY A 42 -13.89 -3.29 -30.23
C GLY A 42 -13.74 -2.05 -29.35
N SER A 43 -14.09 -0.87 -29.89
CA SER A 43 -13.86 0.39 -29.18
C SER A 43 -14.85 0.62 -28.04
N ASN A 44 -14.32 0.98 -26.89
CA ASN A 44 -15.06 1.42 -25.73
C ASN A 44 -14.69 2.89 -25.41
N ARG A 45 -15.66 3.64 -24.89
CA ARG A 45 -15.43 5.01 -24.44
C ARG A 45 -15.43 5.03 -22.91
N MET A 46 -14.30 5.45 -22.33
CA MET A 46 -14.19 5.80 -20.92
C MET A 46 -14.32 7.31 -20.77
N ALA A 47 -15.06 7.77 -19.76
CA ALA A 47 -15.07 9.14 -19.31
C ALA A 47 -14.74 9.19 -17.82
N VAL A 48 -13.82 10.07 -17.45
CA VAL A 48 -13.43 10.32 -16.06
C VAL A 48 -13.63 11.81 -15.78
N LEU A 49 -14.48 12.14 -14.81
CA LEU A 49 -14.63 13.50 -14.32
C LEU A 49 -13.84 13.65 -13.03
N VAL A 50 -12.76 14.40 -13.08
CA VAL A 50 -11.95 14.74 -11.89
C VAL A 50 -12.37 16.10 -11.38
N LEU A 51 -12.69 16.20 -10.09
CA LEU A 51 -12.98 17.46 -9.41
C LEU A 51 -11.77 17.85 -8.55
N LYS A 52 -11.34 19.09 -8.70
CA LYS A 52 -10.20 19.64 -7.95
C LYS A 52 -10.48 19.74 -6.45
N TRP A 53 -11.73 19.95 -6.08
CA TRP A 53 -12.17 20.16 -4.70
C TRP A 53 -13.35 19.24 -4.37
N CYS A 54 -13.32 18.66 -3.18
CA CYS A 54 -14.40 17.87 -2.60
C CYS A 54 -14.32 17.97 -1.06
N ASP A 55 -15.23 17.32 -0.34
CA ASP A 55 -15.16 17.20 1.12
C ASP A 55 -13.87 16.54 1.59
N GLY A 56 -13.39 15.50 0.90
CA GLY A 56 -12.09 14.87 1.17
C GLY A 56 -10.92 15.85 1.19
N THR A 57 -11.03 16.98 0.48
CA THR A 57 -10.00 18.03 0.48
C THR A 57 -9.69 18.57 1.88
N TYR A 58 -10.68 18.63 2.77
CA TYR A 58 -10.49 19.08 4.16
C TYR A 58 -9.70 18.05 5.00
N LEU A 59 -9.80 16.77 4.66
CA LEU A 59 -9.05 15.70 5.31
C LEU A 59 -7.62 15.60 4.77
N GLU A 60 -7.43 15.92 3.49
CA GLU A 60 -6.15 15.84 2.77
C GLU A 60 -5.44 17.19 2.67
N ASP A 61 -5.80 18.14 3.52
CA ASP A 61 -5.09 19.41 3.64
C ASP A 61 -3.86 19.22 4.51
N GLN A 62 -2.74 19.02 3.82
CA GLN A 62 -1.47 18.56 4.35
C GLN A 62 -0.36 19.52 3.93
N ASP A 63 0.79 19.38 4.58
CA ASP A 63 1.97 20.20 4.34
C ASP A 63 2.71 19.75 3.06
N LYS A 64 2.05 19.92 1.90
CA LYS A 64 2.53 19.54 0.58
C LYS A 64 2.14 20.53 -0.50
N LEU A 65 2.84 20.47 -1.66
CA LEU A 65 2.37 21.12 -2.87
C LEU A 65 1.12 20.40 -3.39
N ARG A 66 0.01 21.13 -3.55
CA ARG A 66 -1.22 20.56 -4.02
C ARG A 66 -1.30 20.57 -5.54
N PHE A 67 -1.48 19.40 -6.10
CA PHE A 67 -1.78 19.18 -7.51
C PHE A 67 -3.25 18.76 -7.65
N SER A 68 -3.69 18.52 -8.87
CA SER A 68 -5.00 17.92 -9.15
C SER A 68 -4.95 17.17 -10.47
N GLY A 69 -5.82 16.16 -10.60
CA GLY A 69 -5.89 15.31 -11.77
C GLY A 69 -5.39 13.89 -11.52
N ILE A 70 -5.27 13.14 -12.58
CA ILE A 70 -4.72 11.78 -12.57
C ILE A 70 -3.19 11.94 -12.58
N PHE A 71 -2.51 11.57 -11.49
CA PHE A 71 -1.07 11.81 -11.35
C PHE A 71 -0.24 10.53 -11.23
N ARG A 72 -0.90 9.35 -11.12
CA ARG A 72 -0.30 8.01 -11.20
C ARG A 72 -0.95 7.21 -12.31
N ASP A 73 -0.49 6.00 -12.52
CA ASP A 73 -0.93 5.15 -13.61
C ASP A 73 -2.40 4.75 -13.53
N VAL A 74 -2.98 4.48 -14.70
CA VAL A 74 -4.33 3.93 -14.85
C VAL A 74 -4.21 2.65 -15.66
N GLU A 75 -4.64 1.55 -15.08
CA GLU A 75 -4.48 0.22 -15.64
C GLU A 75 -5.82 -0.44 -15.94
N LEU A 76 -5.85 -1.23 -17.02
CA LEU A 76 -6.91 -2.20 -17.29
C LEU A 76 -6.42 -3.58 -16.87
N VAL A 77 -6.93 -4.06 -15.75
CA VAL A 77 -6.56 -5.35 -15.19
C VAL A 77 -7.52 -6.42 -15.71
N LEU A 78 -6.98 -7.42 -16.41
CA LEU A 78 -7.72 -8.57 -16.89
C LEU A 78 -7.38 -9.78 -16.02
N ARG A 79 -8.36 -10.34 -15.35
CA ARG A 79 -8.21 -11.54 -14.55
C ARG A 79 -9.03 -12.71 -15.12
N PRO A 80 -8.65 -13.96 -14.86
CA PRO A 80 -9.49 -15.12 -15.14
C PRO A 80 -10.82 -15.03 -14.36
N GLN A 81 -11.72 -16.00 -14.53
CA GLN A 81 -12.97 -16.02 -13.77
C GLN A 81 -12.74 -16.40 -12.31
N GLU A 82 -11.74 -17.22 -12.05
CA GLU A 82 -11.31 -17.68 -10.74
C GLU A 82 -9.92 -17.14 -10.46
N PHE A 83 -9.74 -16.40 -9.37
CA PHE A 83 -8.48 -15.74 -9.01
C PHE A 83 -8.41 -15.39 -7.54
N VAL A 84 -7.19 -15.16 -7.05
CA VAL A 84 -6.95 -14.60 -5.72
C VAL A 84 -7.05 -13.08 -5.79
N HIS A 85 -8.11 -12.49 -5.24
CA HIS A 85 -8.31 -11.04 -5.28
C HIS A 85 -7.39 -10.35 -4.28
N ASP A 86 -7.33 -10.87 -3.05
CA ASP A 86 -6.56 -10.28 -1.95
C ASP A 86 -6.10 -11.31 -0.94
N PHE A 87 -4.92 -11.09 -0.35
CA PHE A 87 -4.34 -11.94 0.69
C PHE A 87 -3.37 -11.15 1.57
N THR A 88 -3.23 -11.59 2.81
CA THR A 88 -2.30 -11.02 3.79
C THR A 88 -1.22 -12.04 4.15
N VAL A 89 0.04 -11.59 4.18
CA VAL A 89 1.19 -12.42 4.60
C VAL A 89 1.67 -11.95 5.98
N GLN A 90 1.83 -12.91 6.91
CA GLN A 90 2.45 -12.66 8.21
C GLN A 90 3.62 -13.62 8.42
N THR A 91 4.58 -13.22 9.24
CA THR A 91 5.82 -13.98 9.47
C THR A 91 6.14 -14.12 10.95
N PRO A 92 5.27 -14.78 11.74
CA PRO A 92 5.56 -14.99 13.16
C PRO A 92 6.85 -15.79 13.35
N VAL A 93 7.67 -15.34 14.31
CA VAL A 93 8.92 -16.02 14.71
C VAL A 93 8.73 -16.55 16.12
N ALA A 94 9.01 -17.84 16.31
CA ALA A 94 8.88 -18.51 17.59
C ALA A 94 10.09 -18.24 18.50
N GLU A 95 9.97 -18.57 19.79
CA GLU A 95 11.04 -18.37 20.79
C GLU A 95 12.30 -19.21 20.48
N ASP A 96 12.15 -20.36 19.81
CA ASP A 96 13.27 -21.22 19.39
C ASP A 96 13.98 -20.68 18.12
N GLY A 97 13.52 -19.56 17.56
CA GLY A 97 14.07 -18.93 16.37
C GLY A 97 13.54 -19.47 15.05
N SER A 98 12.66 -20.47 15.04
CA SER A 98 11.93 -20.88 13.84
C SER A 98 10.87 -19.86 13.48
N ALA A 99 10.40 -19.87 12.23
CA ALA A 99 9.34 -18.98 11.76
C ALA A 99 8.31 -19.75 10.93
N GLU A 100 7.18 -19.09 10.71
CA GLU A 100 6.19 -19.52 9.75
C GLU A 100 5.90 -18.36 8.78
N VAL A 101 5.73 -18.65 7.50
CA VAL A 101 5.10 -17.73 6.55
C VAL A 101 3.63 -18.13 6.45
N THR A 102 2.77 -17.34 7.08
CA THR A 102 1.33 -17.58 7.05
C THR A 102 0.68 -16.72 5.96
N VAL A 103 -0.22 -17.32 5.21
CA VAL A 103 -1.02 -16.62 4.19
C VAL A 103 -2.48 -16.72 4.58
N ARG A 104 -3.11 -15.58 4.78
CA ARG A 104 -4.55 -15.44 4.94
C ARG A 104 -5.13 -14.95 3.63
N PHE A 105 -6.03 -15.71 3.05
CA PHE A 105 -6.76 -15.31 1.87
C PHE A 105 -7.96 -14.46 2.27
N ASP A 106 -7.90 -13.17 1.99
CA ASP A 106 -8.93 -12.21 2.40
C ASP A 106 -10.10 -12.21 1.41
N ARG A 107 -9.80 -12.45 0.12
CA ARG A 107 -10.82 -12.60 -0.92
C ARG A 107 -10.34 -13.50 -2.06
N VAL A 108 -11.10 -14.56 -2.33
CA VAL A 108 -10.87 -15.48 -3.47
C VAL A 108 -12.16 -15.55 -4.28
N GLU A 109 -12.04 -15.42 -5.59
CA GLU A 109 -13.17 -15.57 -6.51
C GLU A 109 -13.13 -16.98 -7.13
N GLY A 110 -14.23 -17.73 -6.96
CA GLY A 110 -14.37 -19.10 -7.47
C GLY A 110 -13.91 -20.18 -6.48
N ASP A 111 -13.82 -21.42 -6.99
CA ASP A 111 -13.39 -22.62 -6.24
C ASP A 111 -12.01 -23.06 -6.74
N LEU A 112 -10.98 -22.43 -6.19
CA LEU A 112 -9.60 -22.56 -6.64
C LEU A 112 -8.76 -23.43 -5.70
N GLU A 113 -7.98 -24.36 -6.28
CA GLU A 113 -6.78 -24.88 -5.63
C GLU A 113 -5.60 -23.89 -5.84
N ILE A 114 -5.02 -23.42 -4.74
CA ILE A 114 -3.92 -22.47 -4.73
C ILE A 114 -2.67 -23.19 -4.22
N ASN A 115 -1.70 -23.37 -5.10
CA ASN A 115 -0.40 -23.96 -4.75
C ASN A 115 0.55 -22.85 -4.30
N CYS A 116 0.93 -22.85 -3.03
CA CYS A 116 1.80 -21.87 -2.40
C CYS A 116 3.20 -22.47 -2.25
N THR A 117 4.21 -21.80 -2.82
CA THR A 117 5.62 -22.22 -2.71
C THR A 117 6.45 -21.08 -2.17
N LEU A 118 7.24 -21.35 -1.14
CA LEU A 118 8.21 -20.40 -0.59
C LEU A 118 9.62 -20.78 -1.03
N THR A 119 10.34 -19.84 -1.64
CA THR A 119 11.74 -20.02 -2.02
C THR A 119 12.63 -19.00 -1.30
N ASP A 120 13.92 -19.35 -1.12
CA ASP A 120 14.93 -18.41 -0.62
C ASP A 120 15.41 -17.44 -1.73
N ALA A 121 16.36 -16.58 -1.39
CA ALA A 121 16.90 -15.58 -2.33
C ALA A 121 17.65 -16.22 -3.52
N GLU A 122 18.12 -17.43 -3.39
CA GLU A 122 18.79 -18.22 -4.42
C GLU A 122 17.82 -19.06 -5.26
N GLY A 123 16.51 -18.99 -4.96
CA GLY A 123 15.46 -19.75 -5.66
C GLY A 123 15.28 -21.19 -5.20
N LYS A 124 15.94 -21.60 -4.09
CA LYS A 124 15.76 -22.93 -3.51
C LYS A 124 14.44 -22.99 -2.75
N GLU A 125 13.65 -24.03 -2.99
CA GLU A 125 12.42 -24.27 -2.25
C GLU A 125 12.70 -24.51 -0.77
N ILE A 126 12.02 -23.74 0.09
CA ILE A 126 12.01 -23.84 1.54
C ILE A 126 10.83 -24.68 2.01
N GLY A 127 9.68 -24.50 1.40
CA GLY A 127 8.47 -25.24 1.73
C GLY A 127 7.32 -24.92 0.80
N ARG A 128 6.27 -25.72 0.91
CA ARG A 128 5.04 -25.55 0.15
C ARG A 128 3.80 -25.89 0.96
N ALA A 129 2.68 -25.34 0.55
CA ALA A 129 1.35 -25.67 1.05
C ALA A 129 0.32 -25.56 -0.08
N VAL A 130 -0.83 -26.19 0.11
CA VAL A 130 -1.97 -26.09 -0.82
C VAL A 130 -3.16 -25.56 -0.05
N SER A 131 -3.90 -24.64 -0.65
CA SER A 131 -5.10 -24.03 -0.10
C SER A 131 -6.26 -24.13 -1.09
N ASN A 132 -7.48 -24.21 -0.55
CA ASN A 132 -8.73 -23.99 -1.30
C ASN A 132 -9.42 -22.71 -0.79
N GLY A 133 -8.61 -21.64 -0.56
CA GLY A 133 -9.08 -20.38 0.03
C GLY A 133 -8.97 -20.33 1.57
N GLU A 134 -8.55 -21.43 2.22
CA GLU A 134 -8.28 -21.45 3.66
C GLU A 134 -6.86 -20.93 3.96
N ASN A 135 -6.67 -20.39 5.16
CA ASN A 135 -5.36 -19.92 5.61
C ASN A 135 -4.36 -21.06 5.66
N ILE A 136 -3.12 -20.78 5.27
CA ILE A 136 -2.01 -21.74 5.30
C ILE A 136 -0.83 -21.20 6.09
N ALA A 137 0.06 -22.11 6.51
CA ALA A 137 1.34 -21.79 7.08
C ALA A 137 2.44 -22.64 6.44
N ILE A 138 3.55 -22.01 6.07
CA ILE A 138 4.75 -22.67 5.55
C ILE A 138 5.86 -22.53 6.61
N PRO A 139 6.31 -23.61 7.25
CA PRO A 139 7.33 -23.53 8.28
C PRO A 139 8.72 -23.24 7.70
N VAL A 140 9.50 -22.41 8.42
CA VAL A 140 10.88 -22.06 8.11
C VAL A 140 11.74 -22.33 9.34
N ALA A 141 12.43 -23.46 9.37
CA ALA A 141 13.13 -23.94 10.56
C ALA A 141 14.31 -23.04 11.01
N ALA A 142 15.00 -22.41 10.06
CA ALA A 142 16.14 -21.53 10.33
C ALA A 142 16.06 -20.30 9.39
N PRO A 143 15.18 -19.33 9.67
CA PRO A 143 14.98 -18.18 8.80
C PRO A 143 16.18 -17.23 8.83
N VAL A 144 16.52 -16.67 7.68
CA VAL A 144 17.34 -15.46 7.59
C VAL A 144 16.42 -14.27 7.82
N LEU A 145 16.62 -13.57 8.95
CA LEU A 145 15.74 -12.47 9.35
C LEU A 145 16.08 -11.20 8.59
N TRP A 146 15.05 -10.56 8.05
CA TRP A 146 15.15 -9.27 7.38
C TRP A 146 15.45 -8.14 8.37
N ASN A 147 16.36 -7.26 8.02
CA ASN A 147 16.58 -5.98 8.69
C ASN A 147 17.10 -4.94 7.68
N ALA A 148 17.14 -3.66 8.06
CA ALA A 148 17.54 -2.60 7.15
C ALA A 148 18.99 -2.68 6.63
N GLU A 149 19.90 -3.36 7.37
CA GLU A 149 21.29 -3.56 6.95
C GLU A 149 21.49 -4.81 6.08
N GLN A 150 20.61 -5.81 6.28
CA GLN A 150 20.57 -7.07 5.54
C GLN A 150 19.12 -7.37 5.14
N PRO A 151 18.63 -6.77 4.05
CA PRO A 151 17.25 -6.89 3.62
C PRO A 151 16.99 -8.21 2.87
N TYR A 152 17.15 -9.34 3.59
CA TYR A 152 16.94 -10.65 3.01
C TYR A 152 15.47 -10.92 2.75
N LEU A 153 15.13 -11.29 1.51
CA LEU A 153 13.77 -11.55 1.08
C LEU A 153 13.63 -12.96 0.52
N TYR A 154 12.61 -13.65 0.99
CA TYR A 154 12.06 -14.85 0.39
C TYR A 154 11.09 -14.45 -0.74
N THR A 155 10.76 -15.42 -1.61
CA THR A 155 9.69 -15.24 -2.60
C THR A 155 8.60 -16.27 -2.30
N LEU A 156 7.39 -15.76 -2.04
CA LEU A 156 6.17 -16.55 -1.99
C LEU A 156 5.54 -16.53 -3.37
N THR A 157 5.35 -17.69 -3.97
CA THR A 157 4.64 -17.85 -5.25
C THR A 157 3.30 -18.52 -4.99
N LEU A 158 2.21 -17.89 -5.43
CA LEU A 158 0.86 -18.43 -5.41
C LEU A 158 0.48 -18.80 -6.85
N GLN A 159 0.31 -20.09 -7.12
CA GLN A 159 -0.21 -20.58 -8.39
C GLN A 159 -1.68 -20.89 -8.23
N ALA A 160 -2.54 -20.04 -8.76
CA ALA A 160 -4.00 -20.10 -8.64
C ALA A 160 -4.64 -20.26 -10.03
N GLY A 161 -4.90 -21.50 -10.45
CA GLY A 161 -5.38 -21.78 -11.79
C GLY A 161 -4.45 -21.25 -12.88
N ALA A 162 -4.92 -20.29 -13.67
CA ALA A 162 -4.13 -19.65 -14.72
C ALA A 162 -3.28 -18.45 -14.24
N GLU A 163 -3.46 -18.01 -13.01
CA GLU A 163 -2.77 -16.85 -12.43
C GLU A 163 -1.55 -17.30 -11.61
N THR A 164 -0.47 -16.56 -11.71
CA THR A 164 0.71 -16.70 -10.83
C THR A 164 0.97 -15.35 -10.18
N ILE A 165 1.02 -15.34 -8.85
CA ILE A 165 1.33 -14.15 -8.05
C ILE A 165 2.64 -14.40 -7.32
N GLU A 166 3.56 -13.46 -7.40
CA GLU A 166 4.83 -13.48 -6.66
C GLU A 166 4.85 -12.34 -5.64
N GLN A 167 5.13 -12.69 -4.38
CA GLN A 167 5.24 -11.72 -3.28
C GLN A 167 6.59 -11.87 -2.59
N LYS A 168 7.33 -10.77 -2.47
CA LYS A 168 8.56 -10.72 -1.66
C LYS A 168 8.20 -10.69 -0.17
N VAL A 169 8.88 -11.53 0.62
CA VAL A 169 8.57 -11.73 2.05
C VAL A 169 9.84 -11.58 2.89
N GLY A 170 9.85 -10.55 3.75
CA GLY A 170 10.89 -10.37 4.76
C GLY A 170 10.45 -10.90 6.11
N ILE A 171 11.08 -11.95 6.62
CA ILE A 171 10.78 -12.53 7.95
C ILE A 171 11.41 -11.66 9.02
N ARG A 172 10.59 -11.10 9.94
CA ARG A 172 11.07 -10.26 11.05
C ARG A 172 10.10 -10.24 12.21
N THR A 173 10.62 -9.91 13.39
CA THR A 173 9.79 -9.53 14.54
C THR A 173 9.84 -8.03 14.77
N ILE A 174 8.73 -7.45 15.21
CA ILE A 174 8.63 -6.07 15.67
C ILE A 174 7.96 -6.10 17.03
N SER A 175 8.62 -5.53 18.05
CA SER A 175 8.05 -5.41 19.38
C SER A 175 8.34 -4.03 19.97
N VAL A 176 7.55 -3.67 20.99
CA VAL A 176 7.79 -2.48 21.81
C VAL A 176 7.94 -2.95 23.24
N GLU A 177 9.13 -2.77 23.81
CA GLU A 177 9.49 -3.19 25.18
C GLU A 177 10.13 -2.02 25.91
N ASP A 178 9.67 -1.70 27.10
CA ASP A 178 10.16 -0.58 27.92
C ASP A 178 10.23 0.76 27.13
N GLY A 179 9.25 1.02 26.26
CA GLY A 179 9.21 2.23 25.42
C GLY A 179 10.24 2.24 24.28
N LYS A 180 10.86 1.11 23.95
CA LYS A 180 11.81 0.97 22.85
C LYS A 180 11.25 0.07 21.76
N ILE A 181 11.47 0.47 20.52
CA ILE A 181 11.15 -0.36 19.35
C ILE A 181 12.29 -1.35 19.14
N LEU A 182 11.94 -2.63 19.07
CA LEU A 182 12.86 -3.72 18.78
C LEU A 182 12.49 -4.34 17.43
N ILE A 183 13.53 -4.58 16.63
CA ILE A 183 13.43 -5.40 15.41
C ILE A 183 14.33 -6.64 15.62
N ASN A 184 13.75 -7.81 15.48
CA ASN A 184 14.45 -9.09 15.76
C ASN A 184 15.10 -9.09 17.15
N GLY A 185 14.40 -8.59 18.18
CA GLY A 185 14.87 -8.48 19.54
C GLY A 185 15.97 -7.44 19.80
N LYS A 186 16.37 -6.64 18.78
CA LYS A 186 17.39 -5.60 18.92
C LYS A 186 16.78 -4.20 18.84
N GLN A 187 17.17 -3.34 19.77
CA GLN A 187 16.75 -1.93 19.74
C GLN A 187 17.22 -1.26 18.45
N VAL A 188 16.28 -0.60 17.76
CA VAL A 188 16.53 0.15 16.54
C VAL A 188 16.43 1.64 16.81
N LYS A 189 17.35 2.42 16.24
CA LYS A 189 17.23 3.86 16.13
C LYS A 189 16.93 4.21 14.68
N PHE A 190 15.78 4.83 14.43
CA PHE A 190 15.44 5.34 13.11
C PHE A 190 16.29 6.57 12.81
N ARG A 191 17.16 6.43 11.81
CA ARG A 191 17.89 7.52 11.16
C ARG A 191 17.16 7.80 9.87
N GLY A 192 16.04 8.52 9.99
CA GLY A 192 15.06 8.64 8.93
C GLY A 192 14.93 10.04 8.38
N VAL A 193 14.22 10.12 7.26
CA VAL A 193 13.82 11.34 6.60
C VAL A 193 12.32 11.30 6.29
N ASN A 194 11.72 12.48 6.20
CA ASN A 194 10.40 12.64 5.59
C ASN A 194 10.57 12.70 4.08
N ARG A 195 9.79 11.93 3.35
CA ARG A 195 9.83 11.88 1.89
C ARG A 195 8.47 12.21 1.31
N HIS A 196 8.44 13.22 0.44
CA HIS A 196 7.31 13.49 -0.43
C HIS A 196 7.47 12.74 -1.76
N ASP A 197 6.35 12.26 -2.31
CA ASP A 197 6.29 11.77 -3.69
C ASP A 197 6.21 12.97 -4.62
N SER A 198 7.37 13.54 -4.94
CA SER A 198 7.47 14.74 -5.75
C SER A 198 8.75 14.78 -6.58
N ASN A 199 8.65 15.31 -7.79
CA ASN A 199 9.76 15.53 -8.71
C ASN A 199 9.79 17.01 -9.12
N PRO A 200 10.96 17.68 -9.18
CA PRO A 200 11.04 19.10 -9.47
C PRO A 200 10.55 19.50 -10.87
N TYR A 201 10.43 18.56 -11.80
CA TYR A 201 10.00 18.81 -13.17
C TYR A 201 8.55 18.36 -13.44
N THR A 202 8.12 17.23 -12.86
CA THR A 202 6.83 16.59 -13.14
C THR A 202 5.83 16.72 -11.99
N GLY A 203 6.22 17.36 -10.88
CA GLY A 203 5.36 17.55 -9.72
C GLY A 203 5.05 16.24 -9.02
N ALA A 204 3.77 15.90 -8.87
CA ALA A 204 3.34 14.66 -8.22
C ALA A 204 3.45 13.42 -9.12
N ALA A 205 3.67 13.58 -10.42
CA ALA A 205 3.89 12.45 -11.34
C ALA A 205 5.35 11.96 -11.23
N VAL A 206 5.57 11.05 -10.29
CA VAL A 206 6.89 10.47 -9.96
C VAL A 206 6.99 9.09 -10.58
N THR A 207 8.12 8.79 -11.22
CA THR A 207 8.39 7.47 -11.82
C THR A 207 9.03 6.52 -10.81
N ARG A 208 8.98 5.21 -11.10
CA ARG A 208 9.69 4.20 -10.31
C ARG A 208 11.19 4.46 -10.25
N GLU A 209 11.78 4.95 -11.35
CA GLU A 209 13.20 5.32 -11.45
C GLU A 209 13.56 6.50 -10.55
N ASP A 210 12.68 7.51 -10.43
CA ASP A 210 12.87 8.63 -9.50
C ASP A 210 12.93 8.11 -8.06
N VAL A 211 11.99 7.23 -7.70
CA VAL A 211 11.94 6.62 -6.36
C VAL A 211 13.20 5.80 -6.09
N ILE A 212 13.62 4.94 -7.02
CA ILE A 212 14.85 4.14 -6.87
C ILE A 212 16.06 5.05 -6.66
N ARG A 213 16.15 6.16 -7.40
CA ARG A 213 17.22 7.13 -7.23
C ARG A 213 17.24 7.75 -5.84
N ASP A 214 16.07 8.13 -5.32
CA ASP A 214 15.93 8.64 -3.95
C ASP A 214 16.42 7.60 -2.93
N LEU A 215 15.97 6.35 -3.05
CA LEU A 215 16.37 5.27 -2.14
C LEU A 215 17.89 5.03 -2.16
N GLN A 216 18.51 5.04 -3.33
CA GLN A 216 19.96 4.90 -3.46
C GLN A 216 20.71 6.04 -2.74
N LEU A 217 20.32 7.30 -2.96
CA LEU A 217 20.92 8.46 -2.30
C LEU A 217 20.75 8.41 -0.78
N MET A 218 19.59 7.96 -0.29
CA MET A 218 19.34 7.78 1.13
C MET A 218 20.23 6.70 1.72
N LYS A 219 20.41 5.56 1.04
CA LYS A 219 21.33 4.50 1.48
C LYS A 219 22.77 4.97 1.53
N GLU A 220 23.25 5.66 0.50
CA GLU A 220 24.59 6.27 0.46
C GLU A 220 24.79 7.26 1.62
N SER A 221 23.71 7.86 2.12
CA SER A 221 23.70 8.79 3.25
C SER A 221 23.45 8.12 4.62
N ASN A 222 23.48 6.80 4.70
CA ASN A 222 23.21 6.01 5.93
C ASN A 222 21.83 6.25 6.55
N VAL A 223 20.82 6.56 5.72
CA VAL A 223 19.43 6.60 6.13
C VAL A 223 18.89 5.16 6.19
N ASN A 224 18.14 4.82 7.24
CA ASN A 224 17.55 3.49 7.42
C ASN A 224 16.03 3.50 7.58
N ALA A 225 15.41 4.68 7.59
CA ALA A 225 13.97 4.81 7.76
C ALA A 225 13.39 5.94 6.91
N ILE A 226 12.19 5.76 6.42
CA ILE A 226 11.46 6.74 5.62
C ILE A 226 10.06 6.91 6.22
N ARG A 227 9.65 8.16 6.46
CA ARG A 227 8.26 8.51 6.72
C ARG A 227 7.62 9.00 5.42
N THR A 228 6.53 8.37 5.02
CA THR A 228 5.78 8.76 3.81
C THR A 228 4.96 10.01 4.11
N SER A 229 5.62 11.16 4.14
CA SER A 229 4.97 12.41 4.50
C SER A 229 4.27 13.04 3.29
N HIS A 230 2.95 13.34 3.39
CA HIS A 230 2.06 13.05 4.50
C HIS A 230 0.89 12.19 3.99
N TYR A 231 1.19 11.20 3.15
CA TYR A 231 0.22 10.40 2.40
C TYR A 231 0.87 9.11 1.90
N PRO A 232 0.09 8.08 1.55
CA PRO A 232 0.62 6.88 0.92
C PRO A 232 1.39 7.20 -0.37
N ASN A 233 2.62 6.69 -0.47
CA ASN A 233 3.38 6.77 -1.71
C ASN A 233 2.83 5.78 -2.74
N ALA A 234 3.42 5.73 -3.94
CA ALA A 234 3.00 4.81 -5.00
C ALA A 234 2.93 3.35 -4.50
N PRO A 235 2.01 2.51 -5.01
CA PRO A 235 1.76 1.15 -4.49
C PRO A 235 2.99 0.25 -4.39
N TYR A 236 3.97 0.43 -5.29
CA TYR A 236 5.22 -0.32 -5.30
C TYR A 236 6.26 0.17 -4.26
N PHE A 237 6.02 1.28 -3.56
CA PHE A 237 6.99 1.88 -2.63
C PHE A 237 7.32 1.01 -1.42
N PRO A 238 6.35 0.36 -0.75
CA PRO A 238 6.65 -0.56 0.37
C PRO A 238 7.53 -1.73 -0.04
N GLU A 239 7.34 -2.25 -1.25
CA GLU A 239 8.16 -3.33 -1.80
C GLU A 239 9.59 -2.85 -2.01
N LEU A 240 9.80 -1.70 -2.63
CA LEU A 240 11.12 -1.09 -2.78
C LEU A 240 11.77 -0.80 -1.42
N CYS A 241 11.03 -0.34 -0.42
CA CYS A 241 11.55 -0.18 0.93
C CYS A 241 12.05 -1.51 1.51
N SER A 242 11.33 -2.59 1.27
CA SER A 242 11.73 -3.94 1.70
C SER A 242 12.98 -4.43 0.97
N GLU A 243 13.09 -4.19 -0.34
CA GLU A 243 14.24 -4.56 -1.17
C GLU A 243 15.51 -3.77 -0.82
N TYR A 244 15.38 -2.46 -0.65
CA TYR A 244 16.50 -1.56 -0.35
C TYR A 244 16.86 -1.51 1.15
N GLY A 245 16.08 -2.14 2.01
CA GLY A 245 16.32 -2.19 3.45
C GLY A 245 15.99 -0.88 4.16
N PHE A 246 14.75 -0.41 4.06
CA PHE A 246 14.25 0.73 4.81
C PHE A 246 13.12 0.33 5.74
N TYR A 247 13.16 0.82 6.96
CA TYR A 247 11.98 0.86 7.82
C TYR A 247 11.05 1.95 7.28
N MET A 248 9.76 1.65 7.17
CA MET A 248 8.78 2.59 6.69
C MET A 248 7.79 2.97 7.80
N ILE A 249 7.56 4.26 7.95
CA ILE A 249 6.46 4.81 8.75
C ILE A 249 5.43 5.32 7.74
N ALA A 250 4.41 4.50 7.48
CA ALA A 250 3.35 4.82 6.55
C ALA A 250 2.36 5.81 7.17
N GLU A 251 1.98 6.82 6.41
CA GLU A 251 0.92 7.77 6.78
C GLU A 251 -0.30 7.58 5.89
N ALA A 252 -1.47 7.62 6.52
CA ALA A 252 -2.72 7.71 5.79
C ALA A 252 -2.88 9.10 5.16
N ASP A 253 -3.70 9.21 4.13
CA ASP A 253 -4.02 10.48 3.47
C ASP A 253 -4.97 11.33 4.35
N LEU A 254 -4.49 11.75 5.52
CA LEU A 254 -5.29 12.35 6.58
C LEU A 254 -4.45 13.27 7.49
N GLU A 255 -4.67 14.59 7.40
CA GLU A 255 -4.07 15.57 8.33
C GLU A 255 -5.06 16.64 8.78
N SER A 256 -5.89 17.17 7.88
CA SER A 256 -6.88 18.25 8.15
C SER A 256 -6.29 19.57 8.69
N HIS A 257 -5.06 19.93 8.28
CA HIS A 257 -4.33 21.12 8.77
C HIS A 257 -5.12 22.43 8.57
N GLY A 258 -5.74 22.62 7.41
CA GLY A 258 -6.48 23.85 7.08
C GLY A 258 -7.68 24.12 7.98
N VAL A 259 -8.33 23.08 8.48
CA VAL A 259 -9.44 23.25 9.44
C VAL A 259 -8.94 23.85 10.74
N GLY A 260 -7.77 23.42 11.21
CA GLY A 260 -7.12 24.01 12.40
C GLY A 260 -6.79 25.49 12.20
N THR A 261 -6.27 25.87 11.01
CA THR A 261 -5.86 27.24 10.72
C THR A 261 -7.03 28.19 10.44
N LEU A 262 -8.09 27.73 9.78
CA LEU A 262 -9.24 28.56 9.42
C LEU A 262 -10.05 29.06 10.64
N TYR A 263 -10.07 28.30 11.70
CA TYR A 263 -10.89 28.56 12.88
C TYR A 263 -10.09 29.02 14.13
N THR A 264 -8.78 29.21 14.03
CA THR A 264 -7.92 29.63 15.15
C THR A 264 -8.14 31.09 15.59
N ASN A 265 -8.84 31.92 14.79
CA ASN A 265 -9.08 33.33 15.11
C ASN A 265 -10.01 33.57 16.32
N ASP A 266 -10.73 32.56 16.78
CA ASP A 266 -11.72 32.64 17.85
C ASP A 266 -11.18 32.14 19.20
N GLY A 267 -9.87 31.76 19.28
CA GLY A 267 -9.26 31.24 20.50
C GLY A 267 -9.69 29.82 20.88
N HIS A 268 -10.39 29.11 20.00
CA HIS A 268 -10.75 27.71 20.15
C HIS A 268 -9.74 26.82 19.46
N ASP A 269 -9.40 25.68 20.09
CA ASP A 269 -8.61 24.62 19.46
C ASP A 269 -9.49 23.87 18.47
N CYS A 270 -9.34 24.17 17.18
CA CYS A 270 -10.14 23.58 16.09
C CYS A 270 -9.48 22.36 15.46
N MET A 271 -8.28 21.98 15.88
CA MET A 271 -7.55 20.83 15.30
C MET A 271 -8.34 19.51 15.45
N GLY A 272 -9.15 19.37 16.48
CA GLY A 272 -10.00 18.20 16.69
C GLY A 272 -11.42 18.30 16.08
N TYR A 273 -11.74 19.38 15.39
CA TYR A 273 -13.13 19.65 14.94
C TYR A 273 -13.69 18.54 14.02
N ILE A 274 -12.94 18.15 13.02
CA ILE A 274 -13.33 17.07 12.11
C ILE A 274 -13.45 15.72 12.86
N ALA A 275 -12.52 15.41 13.76
CA ALA A 275 -12.52 14.16 14.50
C ALA A 275 -13.65 14.04 15.55
N GLN A 276 -14.31 15.15 15.88
CA GLN A 276 -15.43 15.19 16.84
C GLN A 276 -16.80 15.13 16.17
N ASP A 277 -16.86 15.19 14.83
CA ASP A 277 -18.11 15.15 14.07
C ASP A 277 -18.25 13.79 13.38
N ASP A 278 -19.24 13.02 13.80
CA ASP A 278 -19.56 11.68 13.27
C ASP A 278 -19.76 11.65 11.75
N ALA A 279 -20.11 12.79 11.13
CA ALA A 279 -20.25 12.88 9.67
C ALA A 279 -18.95 12.58 8.92
N TRP A 280 -17.79 12.74 9.55
CA TRP A 280 -16.48 12.46 8.96
C TRP A 280 -15.95 11.04 9.24
N ALA A 281 -16.59 10.30 10.16
CA ALA A 281 -16.08 9.02 10.65
C ALA A 281 -15.80 8.01 9.53
N GLU A 282 -16.72 7.89 8.58
CA GLU A 282 -16.59 6.95 7.45
C GLU A 282 -15.41 7.30 6.54
N SER A 283 -15.25 8.58 6.20
CA SER A 283 -14.15 9.08 5.37
C SER A 283 -12.79 8.95 6.06
N ILE A 284 -12.71 9.14 7.37
CA ILE A 284 -11.49 8.94 8.17
C ILE A 284 -11.12 7.46 8.20
N LEU A 285 -12.09 6.59 8.47
CA LEU A 285 -11.88 5.14 8.53
C LEU A 285 -11.48 4.55 7.17
N ASP A 286 -12.06 5.04 6.07
CA ASP A 286 -11.70 4.59 4.71
C ASP A 286 -10.22 4.87 4.42
N ARG A 287 -9.72 6.06 4.76
CA ARG A 287 -8.32 6.43 4.60
C ARG A 287 -7.37 5.56 5.43
N GLN A 288 -7.74 5.29 6.68
CA GLN A 288 -6.94 4.43 7.55
C GLN A 288 -6.92 2.97 7.06
N LYS A 289 -8.06 2.45 6.63
CA LYS A 289 -8.14 1.10 6.05
C LYS A 289 -7.24 0.97 4.83
N ARG A 290 -7.32 1.91 3.88
CA ARG A 290 -6.49 1.90 2.65
C ARG A 290 -4.99 2.08 2.91
N ASN A 291 -4.58 2.53 4.09
CA ASN A 291 -3.17 2.64 4.48
C ASN A 291 -2.63 1.35 5.12
N VAL A 292 -3.49 0.52 5.68
CA VAL A 292 -3.09 -0.66 6.50
C VAL A 292 -3.35 -1.98 5.79
N ILE A 293 -4.33 -1.99 4.89
CA ILE A 293 -4.80 -3.19 4.18
C ILE A 293 -4.41 -3.10 2.72
#